data_09b66411feaa5482a467ff4bc7c3a5c0
#
_entry.id   09b66411feaa5482a467ff4bc7c3a5c0
#
_cell.length_a   1.000
_cell.length_b   1.000
_cell.length_c   1.000
_cell.angle_alpha   90.00
_cell.angle_beta   90.00
_cell.angle_gamma   90.00
#
_symmetry.space_group_name_H-M   'P 1'
#
loop_
_entity.id
_entity.type
_entity.pdbx_description
1 polymer ?
#
loop_
_entity_poly.entity_id
_entity_poly.type
_entity_poly.pdbx_seq_one_letter_code
_entity_poly.pdbx_strand_id
1 'polypeptide(L)'
;LQAFFPAIGYDCILCNPPFFVHSTPAPDNGRSLARHTGTLPHTELIVHAERLLTPHGKFQVILPVEEACQLIAYARRYHLFPRKITRVHPNPGKAPKRLLIQLTRQTLPPVETDLTVELSRHHYSEEYIALTREFYLKME
;
A
#
# COMPACT_ATOMS: atom_id res chain seq x y z
N LEU A 1 -10.13 -13.57 -4.78
CA LEU A 1 -9.17 -13.26 -5.86
C LEU A 1 -8.68 -14.50 -6.61
N GLN A 2 -8.47 -15.64 -5.92
CA GLN A 2 -7.88 -16.85 -6.49
C GLN A 2 -8.70 -17.45 -7.66
N ALA A 3 -10.03 -17.40 -7.59
CA ALA A 3 -10.93 -17.95 -8.61
C ALA A 3 -11.48 -16.91 -9.61
N PHE A 4 -11.00 -15.67 -9.55
CA PHE A 4 -11.48 -14.60 -10.40
C PHE A 4 -10.60 -14.46 -11.66
N PHE A 5 -11.20 -14.67 -12.82
CA PHE A 5 -10.56 -14.56 -14.15
C PHE A 5 -11.35 -13.59 -15.03
N PRO A 6 -11.02 -12.31 -15.04
CA PRO A 6 -11.68 -11.35 -15.92
C PRO A 6 -11.28 -11.62 -17.37
N ALA A 7 -12.20 -11.34 -18.30
CA ALA A 7 -11.93 -11.44 -19.74
C ALA A 7 -10.90 -10.40 -20.21
N ILE A 8 -10.80 -9.27 -19.50
CA ILE A 8 -9.85 -8.18 -19.78
C ILE A 8 -9.17 -7.82 -18.45
N GLY A 9 -7.87 -7.58 -18.48
CA GLY A 9 -7.12 -7.14 -17.29
C GLY A 9 -7.48 -5.71 -16.86
N TYR A 10 -6.95 -5.30 -15.71
CA TYR A 10 -7.17 -3.98 -15.14
C TYR A 10 -5.98 -3.05 -15.39
N ASP A 11 -6.28 -1.80 -15.75
CA ASP A 11 -5.26 -0.75 -15.91
C ASP A 11 -4.80 -0.17 -14.57
N CYS A 12 -5.63 -0.33 -13.54
CA CYS A 12 -5.28 0.10 -12.18
C CYS A 12 -5.89 -0.87 -11.15
N ILE A 13 -5.03 -1.34 -10.25
CA ILE A 13 -5.45 -2.07 -9.06
C ILE A 13 -4.98 -1.25 -7.86
N LEU A 14 -5.91 -0.88 -6.99
CA LEU A 14 -5.64 -0.16 -5.75
C LEU A 14 -5.91 -1.07 -4.56
N CYS A 15 -4.98 -1.13 -3.62
CA CYS A 15 -5.08 -1.97 -2.44
C CYS A 15 -4.58 -1.28 -1.17
N ASN A 16 -5.37 -1.39 -0.13
CA ASN A 16 -4.97 -1.12 1.25
C ASN A 16 -5.15 -2.42 2.04
N PRO A 17 -4.20 -3.37 1.93
CA PRO A 17 -4.35 -4.67 2.53
C PRO A 17 -4.30 -4.57 4.05
N PRO A 18 -5.05 -5.41 4.79
CA PRO A 18 -4.89 -5.54 6.21
C PRO A 18 -3.49 -6.05 6.50
N PHE A 19 -2.75 -5.34 7.35
CA PHE A 19 -1.45 -5.76 7.86
C PHE A 19 -1.59 -5.98 9.36
N PHE A 20 -1.28 -7.20 9.78
CA PHE A 20 -1.15 -7.50 11.18
C PHE A 20 0.35 -7.65 11.46
N VAL A 21 0.94 -6.65 12.08
CA VAL A 21 2.19 -6.84 12.81
C VAL A 21 1.93 -8.00 13.77
N HIS A 22 2.91 -8.88 13.99
CA HIS A 22 2.88 -9.92 15.01
C HIS A 22 2.53 -9.30 16.38
N SER A 23 1.26 -8.94 16.55
CA SER A 23 0.75 -8.51 17.84
C SER A 23 0.60 -9.76 18.68
N THR A 24 1.19 -9.72 19.87
CA THR A 24 1.01 -10.69 20.94
C THR A 24 -0.40 -11.28 20.89
N PRO A 25 -0.55 -12.62 20.94
CA PRO A 25 -1.88 -13.23 20.88
C PRO A 25 -2.78 -12.59 21.94
N ALA A 26 -3.90 -12.02 21.51
CA ALA A 26 -4.88 -11.55 22.47
C ALA A 26 -5.40 -12.77 23.24
N PRO A 27 -5.60 -12.68 24.56
CA PRO A 27 -6.00 -13.81 25.40
C PRO A 27 -7.42 -14.34 25.08
N ASP A 28 -8.07 -13.82 24.06
CA ASP A 28 -9.43 -14.20 23.67
C ASP A 28 -9.40 -15.06 22.38
N ASN A 29 -9.52 -16.37 22.56
CA ASN A 29 -9.39 -17.39 21.52
C ASN A 29 -10.39 -17.23 20.33
N GLY A 30 -11.51 -16.55 20.51
CA GLY A 30 -12.51 -16.36 19.45
C GLY A 30 -12.16 -15.28 18.42
N ARG A 31 -11.47 -14.22 18.84
CA ARG A 31 -11.01 -13.13 17.96
C ARG A 31 -9.70 -13.43 17.23
N SER A 32 -8.91 -14.33 17.75
CA SER A 32 -7.64 -14.77 17.15
C SER A 32 -7.87 -15.56 15.86
N LEU A 33 -8.85 -16.49 15.83
CA LEU A 33 -9.13 -17.29 14.64
C LEU A 33 -9.61 -16.44 13.45
N ALA A 34 -10.48 -15.44 13.69
CA ALA A 34 -10.98 -14.57 12.64
C ALA A 34 -9.88 -13.65 12.03
N ARG A 35 -8.81 -13.39 12.77
CA ARG A 35 -7.67 -12.57 12.30
C ARG A 35 -6.65 -13.39 11.49
N HIS A 36 -6.53 -14.70 11.75
CA HIS A 36 -5.59 -15.57 11.03
C HIS A 36 -6.14 -16.15 9.73
N THR A 37 -7.45 -16.23 9.58
CA THR A 37 -8.12 -16.83 8.40
C THR A 37 -8.38 -15.82 7.27
N GLY A 38 -8.12 -14.53 7.46
CA GLY A 38 -8.48 -13.48 6.50
C GLY A 38 -7.32 -12.67 5.89
N THR A 39 -6.07 -12.95 6.25
CA THR A 39 -4.92 -12.22 5.70
C THR A 39 -4.43 -12.86 4.42
N LEU A 40 -4.67 -12.19 3.29
CA LEU A 40 -4.00 -12.54 2.05
C LEU A 40 -2.49 -12.26 2.24
N PRO A 41 -1.61 -13.26 2.18
CA PRO A 41 -0.18 -13.02 2.24
C PRO A 41 0.25 -12.01 1.15
N HIS A 42 1.17 -11.12 1.45
CA HIS A 42 1.66 -10.12 0.47
C HIS A 42 2.19 -10.81 -0.80
N THR A 43 2.70 -12.03 -0.67
CA THR A 43 3.13 -12.85 -1.78
C THR A 43 1.99 -13.23 -2.72
N GLU A 44 0.86 -13.68 -2.19
CA GLU A 44 -0.33 -13.98 -2.99
C GLU A 44 -0.92 -12.72 -3.61
N LEU A 45 -0.88 -11.59 -2.89
CA LEU A 45 -1.33 -10.30 -3.40
C LEU A 45 -0.57 -9.90 -4.68
N ILE A 46 0.76 -10.06 -4.69
CA ILE A 46 1.58 -9.77 -5.87
C ILE A 46 1.26 -10.72 -7.03
N VAL A 47 1.15 -12.01 -6.77
CA VAL A 47 0.81 -13.02 -7.80
C VAL A 47 -0.50 -12.67 -8.48
N HIS A 48 -1.52 -12.33 -7.69
CA HIS A 48 -2.83 -11.99 -8.23
C HIS A 48 -2.86 -10.62 -8.90
N ALA A 49 -2.17 -9.62 -8.37
CA ALA A 49 -2.04 -8.32 -9.00
C ALA A 49 -1.36 -8.44 -10.37
N GLU A 50 -0.24 -9.18 -10.44
CA GLU A 50 0.48 -9.41 -11.69
C GLU A 50 -0.41 -10.05 -12.75
N ARG A 51 -1.13 -11.10 -12.41
CA ARG A 51 -2.03 -11.81 -13.31
C ARG A 51 -3.21 -10.97 -13.79
N LEU A 52 -3.70 -10.06 -12.96
CA LEU A 52 -4.89 -9.26 -13.23
C LEU A 52 -4.59 -7.94 -13.95
N LEU A 53 -3.34 -7.48 -13.96
CA LEU A 53 -2.94 -6.24 -14.63
C LEU A 53 -2.83 -6.40 -16.14
N THR A 54 -3.29 -5.36 -16.86
CA THR A 54 -2.92 -5.18 -18.27
C THR A 54 -1.41 -4.98 -18.42
N PRO A 55 -0.83 -5.10 -19.65
CA PRO A 55 0.60 -4.84 -19.88
C PRO A 55 1.08 -3.47 -19.40
N HIS A 56 0.23 -2.46 -19.45
CA HIS A 56 0.52 -1.08 -18.99
C HIS A 56 -0.12 -0.76 -17.63
N GLY A 57 -0.70 -1.75 -16.97
CA GLY A 57 -1.41 -1.60 -15.71
C GLY A 57 -0.50 -1.21 -14.55
N LYS A 58 -1.11 -0.60 -13.55
CA LYS A 58 -0.47 -0.10 -12.33
C LYS A 58 -1.07 -0.77 -11.11
N PHE A 59 -0.24 -1.36 -10.27
CA PHE A 59 -0.65 -1.81 -8.95
C PHE A 59 -0.23 -0.77 -7.91
N GLN A 60 -1.19 -0.23 -7.19
CA GLN A 60 -0.97 0.78 -6.17
C GLN A 60 -1.33 0.20 -4.80
N VAL A 61 -0.43 0.34 -3.85
CA VAL A 61 -0.60 -0.23 -2.51
C VAL A 61 -0.04 0.69 -1.45
N ILE A 62 -0.71 0.74 -0.30
CA ILE A 62 -0.23 1.42 0.90
C ILE A 62 0.10 0.39 1.97
N LEU A 63 1.31 0.47 2.53
CA LEU A 63 1.79 -0.44 3.57
C LEU A 63 2.69 0.29 4.57
N PRO A 64 2.85 -0.24 5.81
CA PRO A 64 3.95 0.14 6.68
C PRO A 64 5.29 -0.10 5.98
N VAL A 65 6.33 0.63 6.41
CA VAL A 65 7.63 0.68 5.69
C VAL A 65 8.26 -0.69 5.55
N GLU A 66 8.26 -1.49 6.61
CA GLU A 66 8.90 -2.81 6.59
C GLU A 66 8.22 -3.76 5.62
N GLU A 67 6.90 -3.88 5.70
CA GLU A 67 6.09 -4.71 4.81
C GLU A 67 6.16 -4.23 3.36
N ALA A 68 6.24 -2.92 3.16
CA ALA A 68 6.41 -2.32 1.84
C ALA A 68 7.75 -2.72 1.20
N CYS A 69 8.85 -2.70 1.96
CA CYS A 69 10.16 -3.13 1.49
C CYS A 69 10.16 -4.62 1.11
N GLN A 70 9.53 -5.47 1.94
CA GLN A 70 9.39 -6.90 1.66
C GLN A 70 8.56 -7.14 0.39
N LEU A 71 7.44 -6.42 0.24
CA LEU A 71 6.58 -6.53 -0.93
C LEU A 71 7.31 -6.11 -2.20
N ILE A 72 8.09 -5.01 -2.18
CA ILE A 72 8.90 -4.57 -3.33
C ILE A 72 9.94 -5.62 -3.71
N ALA A 73 10.64 -6.18 -2.73
CA ALA A 73 11.64 -7.22 -2.98
C ALA A 73 11.02 -8.47 -3.62
N TYR A 74 9.83 -8.84 -3.17
CA TYR A 74 9.09 -9.97 -3.70
C TYR A 74 8.51 -9.68 -5.09
N ALA A 75 7.95 -8.50 -5.32
CA ALA A 75 7.31 -8.09 -6.57
C ALA A 75 8.27 -8.17 -7.78
N ARG A 76 9.56 -7.90 -7.56
CA ARG A 76 10.60 -8.02 -8.59
C ARG A 76 10.68 -9.42 -9.20
N ARG A 77 10.37 -10.47 -8.43
CA ARG A 77 10.35 -11.87 -8.90
C ARG A 77 9.19 -12.13 -9.87
N TYR A 78 8.17 -11.27 -9.85
CA TYR A 78 6.98 -11.31 -10.70
C TYR A 78 6.97 -10.18 -11.72
N HIS A 79 8.15 -9.64 -12.07
CA HIS A 79 8.31 -8.57 -13.07
C HIS A 79 7.47 -7.33 -12.77
N LEU A 80 7.22 -7.04 -11.48
CA LEU A 80 6.63 -5.79 -11.01
C LEU A 80 7.70 -4.96 -10.30
N PHE A 81 7.90 -3.74 -10.79
CA PHE A 81 8.97 -2.84 -10.33
C PHE A 81 8.37 -1.54 -9.79
N PRO A 82 8.95 -0.97 -8.73
CA PRO A 82 8.47 0.30 -8.21
C PRO A 82 8.70 1.41 -9.24
N ARG A 83 7.65 2.13 -9.56
CA ARG A 83 7.67 3.30 -10.45
C ARG A 83 7.51 4.61 -9.70
N LYS A 84 6.78 4.59 -8.59
CA LYS A 84 6.65 5.71 -7.65
C LYS A 84 6.62 5.18 -6.24
N ILE A 85 7.35 5.85 -5.35
CA ILE A 85 7.35 5.59 -3.90
C ILE A 85 7.14 6.92 -3.20
N THR A 86 6.07 7.06 -2.41
CA THR A 86 5.86 8.22 -1.56
C THR A 86 5.99 7.80 -0.11
N ARG A 87 6.96 8.39 0.60
CA ARG A 87 7.14 8.19 2.04
C ARG A 87 6.18 9.08 2.81
N VAL A 88 5.33 8.47 3.63
CA VAL A 88 4.32 9.20 4.41
C VAL A 88 4.82 9.38 5.83
N HIS A 89 5.09 10.62 6.19
CA HIS A 89 5.54 11.05 7.50
C HIS A 89 4.36 11.55 8.33
N PRO A 90 4.21 11.13 9.60
CA PRO A 90 3.13 11.63 10.45
C PRO A 90 3.28 13.12 10.75
N ASN A 91 4.52 13.55 11.07
CA ASN A 91 4.88 14.94 11.38
C ASN A 91 6.29 15.24 10.85
N PRO A 92 6.67 16.53 10.76
CA PRO A 92 8.02 16.93 10.39
C PRO A 92 9.08 16.30 11.32
N GLY A 93 10.18 15.85 10.74
CA GLY A 93 11.30 15.23 11.49
C GLY A 93 11.03 13.82 12.04
N LYS A 94 9.87 13.24 11.80
CA LYS A 94 9.59 11.85 12.12
C LYS A 94 9.86 10.94 10.93
N ALA A 95 10.36 9.74 11.23
CA ALA A 95 10.52 8.71 10.20
C ALA A 95 9.18 8.38 9.52
N PRO A 96 9.19 8.01 8.24
CA PRO A 96 7.97 7.61 7.55
C PRO A 96 7.37 6.37 8.23
N LYS A 97 6.05 6.35 8.33
CA LYS A 97 5.31 5.20 8.88
C LYS A 97 4.71 4.31 7.80
N ARG A 98 4.49 4.86 6.61
CA ARG A 98 3.89 4.15 5.48
C ARG A 98 4.58 4.53 4.18
N LEU A 99 4.52 3.63 3.21
CA LEU A 99 4.85 3.91 1.83
C LEU A 99 3.60 3.76 0.97
N LEU A 100 3.38 4.73 0.09
CA LEU A 100 2.49 4.58 -1.06
C LEU A 100 3.36 4.12 -2.22
N ILE A 101 3.06 2.96 -2.79
CA ILE A 101 3.88 2.34 -3.81
C ILE A 101 3.05 2.16 -5.07
N GLN A 102 3.59 2.57 -6.20
CA GLN A 102 3.09 2.20 -7.51
C GLN A 102 4.07 1.22 -8.15
N LEU A 103 3.60 0.02 -8.44
CA LEU A 103 4.32 -1.02 -9.17
C LEU A 103 3.83 -1.10 -10.61
N THR A 104 4.73 -1.30 -11.54
CA THR A 104 4.47 -1.51 -12.97
C THR A 104 5.42 -2.55 -13.54
N ARG A 105 5.19 -2.97 -14.79
CA ARG A 105 6.11 -3.88 -15.50
C ARG A 105 7.37 -3.17 -16.04
N GLN A 106 7.46 -1.85 -15.94
CA GLN A 106 8.59 -1.07 -16.45
C GLN A 106 9.76 -1.08 -15.45
N THR A 107 10.96 -1.35 -15.93
CA THR A 107 12.19 -1.40 -15.13
C THR A 107 12.90 -0.04 -15.02
N LEU A 108 12.14 1.06 -14.97
CA LEU A 108 12.68 2.40 -14.80
C LEU A 108 12.96 2.70 -13.32
N PRO A 109 13.92 3.57 -13.00
CA PRO A 109 14.13 4.04 -11.63
C PRO A 109 12.85 4.65 -11.05
N PRO A 110 12.53 4.39 -9.78
CA PRO A 110 11.35 4.97 -9.16
C PRO A 110 11.50 6.48 -8.95
N VAL A 111 10.40 7.20 -9.09
CA VAL A 111 10.29 8.57 -8.58
C VAL A 111 9.96 8.49 -7.10
N GLU A 112 10.80 9.07 -6.26
CA GLU A 112 10.63 9.10 -4.82
C GLU A 112 10.18 10.48 -4.35
N THR A 113 9.18 10.52 -3.48
CA THR A 113 8.62 11.75 -2.91
C THR A 113 8.34 11.55 -1.42
N ASP A 114 8.18 12.64 -0.70
CA ASP A 114 7.79 12.66 0.69
C ASP A 114 6.44 13.37 0.84
N LEU A 115 5.61 12.91 1.75
CA LEU A 115 4.35 13.51 2.14
C LEU A 115 4.29 13.60 3.66
N THR A 116 4.18 14.79 4.21
CA THR A 116 3.95 14.99 5.63
C THR A 116 2.45 15.17 5.87
N VAL A 117 1.88 14.44 6.84
CA VAL A 117 0.44 14.51 7.13
C VAL A 117 0.09 15.74 7.95
N GLU A 118 0.67 15.87 9.15
CA GLU A 118 0.45 16.99 10.04
C GLU A 118 1.74 17.81 10.22
N LEU A 119 1.64 19.12 10.23
CA LEU A 119 2.74 20.03 10.60
C LEU A 119 2.81 20.20 12.12
N SER A 120 1.65 20.28 12.79
CA SER A 120 1.45 20.28 14.23
C SER A 120 0.09 19.66 14.55
N ARG A 121 -0.22 19.47 15.82
CA ARG A 121 -1.49 18.85 16.24
C ARG A 121 -2.69 19.56 15.62
N HIS A 122 -3.48 18.83 14.83
CA HIS A 122 -4.67 19.29 14.09
C HIS A 122 -4.37 20.32 12.97
N HIS A 123 -3.12 20.52 12.60
CA HIS A 123 -2.74 21.33 11.45
C HIS A 123 -2.12 20.43 10.39
N TYR A 124 -2.86 20.17 9.34
CA TYR A 124 -2.42 19.32 8.22
C TYR A 124 -1.52 20.09 7.27
N SER A 125 -0.65 19.38 6.54
CA SER A 125 0.14 19.99 5.48
C SER A 125 -0.75 20.38 4.29
N GLU A 126 -0.33 21.41 3.54
CA GLU A 126 -1.05 21.83 2.34
C GLU A 126 -1.15 20.72 1.30
N GLU A 127 -0.08 19.92 1.13
CA GLU A 127 -0.10 18.79 0.22
C GLU A 127 -1.10 17.72 0.64
N TYR A 128 -1.18 17.42 1.94
CA TYR A 128 -2.14 16.46 2.45
C TYR A 128 -3.58 16.96 2.32
N ILE A 129 -3.83 18.24 2.61
CA ILE A 129 -5.14 18.88 2.41
C ILE A 129 -5.52 18.83 0.93
N ALA A 130 -4.62 19.21 0.03
CA ALA A 130 -4.88 19.18 -1.41
C ALA A 130 -5.28 17.80 -1.93
N LEU A 131 -4.70 16.73 -1.35
CA LEU A 131 -5.00 15.34 -1.73
C LEU A 131 -6.33 14.84 -1.17
N THR A 132 -6.79 15.36 -0.03
CA THR A 132 -7.84 14.71 0.76
C THR A 132 -9.09 15.56 0.97
N ARG A 133 -9.05 16.86 0.68
CA ARG A 133 -10.15 17.82 0.93
C ARG A 133 -11.50 17.42 0.32
N GLU A 134 -11.47 16.71 -0.81
CA GLU A 134 -12.71 16.28 -1.47
C GLU A 134 -13.33 15.03 -0.82
N PHE A 135 -12.59 14.35 0.08
CA PHE A 135 -13.02 13.14 0.76
C PHE A 135 -13.43 13.37 2.20
N TYR A 136 -12.98 14.46 2.83
CA TYR A 136 -13.26 14.78 4.22
C TYR A 136 -14.18 16.00 4.34
N LEU A 137 -15.11 15.94 5.30
CA LEU A 137 -16.09 17.02 5.52
C LEU A 137 -15.47 18.32 6.06
N LYS A 138 -14.32 18.23 6.73
CA LYS A 138 -13.57 19.38 7.28
C LYS A 138 -12.07 19.06 7.18
N MET A 139 -11.40 19.76 6.31
CA MET A 139 -9.95 19.78 6.17
C MET A 139 -9.53 21.25 6.10
N GLU A 140 -9.37 21.87 7.28
CA GLU A 140 -8.88 23.24 7.45
C GLU A 140 -7.45 23.20 7.96
#